data_6f50e5bf80346682f346bba8cc699e5e
#
_entry.id   6f50e5bf80346682f346bba8cc699e5e
#
_cell.length_a   1.000
_cell.length_b   1.000
_cell.length_c   1.000
_cell.angle_alpha   90.00
_cell.angle_beta   90.00
_cell.angle_gamma   90.00
#
_symmetry.space_group_name_H-M   'P 1'
#
loop_
_entity.id
_entity.type
_entity.pdbx_description
1 polymer ?
#
loop_
_entity_poly.entity_id
_entity_poly.type
_entity_poly.pdbx_seq_one_letter_code
_entity_poly.pdbx_strand_id
1 'polypeptide(L)'
;MNQPRIIELPKFLDARGNLSFAQNNTHVPFEIKRTYWLYDVPGGESRGGHAYIETQEFVIALSGGFDVRVDDGKEKKTFHLNRSYYGLYIPKGMWREMDNFSTNSLALEFASTKYDPADYIRDYDEFLKMKEDGKI
;
A
#
# COMPACT_ATOMS: atom_id res chain seq x y z
N MET A 1 -6.39 2.14 -15.15
CA MET A 1 -7.63 2.22 -14.38
C MET A 1 -7.29 2.46 -12.93
N ASN A 2 -8.12 3.22 -12.25
CA ASN A 2 -7.87 3.63 -10.87
C ASN A 2 -8.41 2.60 -9.88
N GLN A 3 -7.95 1.37 -10.02
CA GLN A 3 -8.31 0.27 -9.14
C GLN A 3 -7.08 -0.24 -8.41
N PRO A 4 -7.21 -0.65 -7.15
CA PRO A 4 -6.13 -1.34 -6.49
C PRO A 4 -5.89 -2.68 -7.18
N ARG A 5 -4.63 -3.04 -7.34
CA ARG A 5 -4.30 -4.30 -8.03
C ARG A 5 -2.92 -4.81 -7.63
N ILE A 6 -2.77 -6.12 -7.70
CA ILE A 6 -1.49 -6.77 -7.50
C ILE A 6 -0.67 -6.62 -8.79
N ILE A 7 0.58 -6.23 -8.63
CA ILE A 7 1.54 -6.12 -9.74
C ILE A 7 2.71 -7.03 -9.43
N GLU A 8 2.97 -7.99 -10.31
CA GLU A 8 4.11 -8.89 -10.19
C GLU A 8 5.40 -8.15 -10.50
N LEU A 9 6.44 -8.47 -9.76
CA LEU A 9 7.79 -7.92 -9.98
C LEU A 9 8.65 -8.97 -10.65
N PRO A 10 9.72 -8.57 -11.37
CA PRO A 10 10.67 -9.52 -11.91
C PRO A 10 11.27 -10.38 -10.80
N LYS A 11 11.45 -11.67 -11.10
CA LYS A 11 12.08 -12.63 -10.17
C LYS A 11 13.25 -13.28 -10.86
N PHE A 12 14.39 -13.27 -10.20
CA PHE A 12 15.56 -14.00 -10.65
C PHE A 12 15.85 -15.08 -9.60
N LEU A 13 15.53 -16.31 -9.94
CA LEU A 13 15.63 -17.44 -9.03
C LEU A 13 17.03 -18.03 -9.09
N ASP A 14 17.64 -18.23 -7.94
CA ASP A 14 19.01 -18.74 -7.83
C ASP A 14 19.12 -19.56 -6.54
N ALA A 15 19.85 -20.66 -6.59
CA ALA A 15 20.06 -21.50 -5.40
C ALA A 15 20.73 -20.74 -4.25
N ARG A 16 21.45 -19.66 -4.54
CA ARG A 16 22.09 -18.79 -3.55
C ARG A 16 21.17 -17.72 -2.98
N GLY A 17 19.94 -17.63 -3.48
CA GLY A 17 18.96 -16.62 -3.09
C GLY A 17 18.34 -15.96 -4.31
N ASN A 18 17.11 -15.49 -4.15
CA ASN A 18 16.36 -14.88 -5.24
C ASN A 18 16.45 -13.36 -5.19
N LEU A 19 16.28 -12.72 -6.32
CA LEU A 19 16.31 -11.26 -6.45
C LEU A 19 15.05 -10.76 -7.13
N SER A 20 14.48 -9.70 -6.62
CA SER A 20 13.40 -8.95 -7.27
C SER A 20 13.72 -7.47 -7.20
N PHE A 21 13.14 -6.69 -8.11
CA PHE A 21 13.32 -5.25 -8.11
C PHE A 21 12.07 -4.55 -8.63
N ALA A 22 11.96 -3.27 -8.31
CA ALA A 22 10.85 -2.44 -8.75
C ALA A 22 11.40 -1.10 -9.27
N GLN A 23 10.90 -0.67 -10.41
CA GLN A 23 11.36 0.57 -11.05
C GLN A 23 10.21 1.54 -11.27
N ASN A 24 10.52 2.83 -11.17
CA ASN A 24 9.60 3.91 -11.50
C ASN A 24 9.00 3.72 -12.90
N ASN A 25 7.70 3.95 -13.02
CA ASN A 25 7.01 3.98 -14.31
C ASN A 25 7.18 2.72 -15.16
N THR A 26 7.57 1.62 -14.52
CA THR A 26 7.69 0.30 -15.15
C THR A 26 6.80 -0.68 -14.39
N HIS A 27 7.25 -1.13 -13.19
CA HIS A 27 6.47 -1.99 -12.31
C HIS A 27 5.61 -1.15 -11.38
N VAL A 28 6.22 -0.12 -10.77
CA VAL A 28 5.53 0.86 -9.96
C VAL A 28 4.98 1.91 -10.91
N PRO A 29 3.64 2.08 -11.01
CA PRO A 29 3.05 2.94 -12.04
C PRO A 29 3.10 4.44 -11.69
N PHE A 30 4.21 4.89 -11.08
CA PHE A 30 4.45 6.29 -10.76
C PHE A 30 5.94 6.48 -10.45
N GLU A 31 6.36 7.75 -10.36
CA GLU A 31 7.69 8.09 -9.89
C GLU A 31 7.72 8.01 -8.37
N ILE A 32 8.63 7.23 -7.82
CA ILE A 32 8.77 7.07 -6.38
C ILE A 32 9.47 8.31 -5.81
N LYS A 33 8.78 9.04 -4.94
CA LYS A 33 9.32 10.23 -4.29
C LYS A 33 9.55 10.05 -2.80
N ARG A 34 9.02 8.97 -2.24
CA ARG A 34 9.17 8.66 -0.82
C ARG A 34 9.11 7.15 -0.66
N THR A 35 9.95 6.62 0.21
CA THR A 35 9.93 5.21 0.59
C THR A 35 9.86 5.15 2.11
N TYR A 36 8.99 4.32 2.64
CA TYR A 36 8.90 4.12 4.07
C TYR A 36 8.51 2.67 4.35
N TRP A 37 8.68 2.23 5.60
CA TRP A 37 8.38 0.84 5.95
C TRP A 37 7.87 0.74 7.38
N LEU A 38 7.00 -0.25 7.58
CA LEU A 38 6.45 -0.60 8.88
C LEU A 38 7.14 -1.86 9.36
N TYR A 39 7.59 -1.84 10.59
CA TYR A 39 8.27 -2.99 11.20
C TYR A 39 7.90 -3.06 12.68
N ASP A 40 8.12 -4.22 13.28
CA ASP A 40 7.83 -4.45 14.71
C ASP A 40 6.37 -4.16 15.07
N VAL A 41 5.44 -4.44 14.16
CA VAL A 41 4.01 -4.25 14.45
C VAL A 41 3.56 -5.37 15.38
N PRO A 42 3.05 -5.04 16.58
CA PRO A 42 2.58 -6.06 17.50
C PRO A 42 1.39 -6.84 16.94
N GLY A 43 1.28 -8.11 17.31
CA GLY A 43 0.13 -8.92 16.92
C GLY A 43 -1.17 -8.28 17.41
N GLY A 44 -2.18 -8.28 16.53
CA GLY A 44 -3.47 -7.71 16.82
C GLY A 44 -3.61 -6.21 16.55
N GLU A 45 -2.51 -5.53 16.23
CA GLU A 45 -2.56 -4.10 15.91
C GLU A 45 -2.89 -3.86 14.43
N SER A 46 -3.56 -2.74 14.17
CA SER A 46 -3.80 -2.27 12.82
C SER A 46 -3.02 -0.98 12.59
N ARG A 47 -2.67 -0.72 11.33
CA ARG A 47 -1.91 0.46 10.94
C ARG A 47 -2.50 1.07 9.68
N GLY A 48 -2.21 2.36 9.46
CA GLY A 48 -2.46 3.02 8.20
C GLY A 48 -3.91 3.36 7.90
N GLY A 49 -4.76 3.54 8.89
CA GLY A 49 -6.15 3.96 8.70
C GLY A 49 -6.23 5.40 8.19
N HIS A 50 -6.13 5.58 6.88
CA HIS A 50 -6.23 6.90 6.25
C HIS A 50 -6.46 6.75 4.74
N ALA A 51 -6.74 7.88 4.11
CA ALA A 51 -6.72 8.00 2.66
C ALA A 51 -5.78 9.14 2.28
N TYR A 52 -5.31 9.13 1.04
CA TYR A 52 -4.54 10.24 0.49
C TYR A 52 -5.36 10.98 -0.55
N ILE A 53 -5.22 12.29 -0.56
CA ILE A 53 -5.86 13.12 -1.58
C ILE A 53 -5.11 12.98 -2.92
N GLU A 54 -3.78 13.03 -2.90
CA GLU A 54 -2.93 13.03 -4.10
C GLU A 54 -2.00 11.83 -4.22
N THR A 55 -1.59 11.22 -3.12
CA THR A 55 -0.55 10.18 -3.14
C THR A 55 -1.07 8.85 -3.64
N GLN A 56 -0.34 8.25 -4.56
CA GLN A 56 -0.46 6.85 -4.96
C GLN A 56 0.55 6.04 -4.17
N GLU A 57 0.25 4.78 -3.91
CA GLU A 57 1.12 3.90 -3.13
C GLU A 57 1.35 2.56 -3.80
N PHE A 58 2.46 1.94 -3.44
CA PHE A 58 2.78 0.57 -3.82
C PHE A 58 3.35 -0.14 -2.59
N VAL A 59 2.72 -1.21 -2.16
CA VAL A 59 3.03 -1.89 -0.89
C VAL A 59 3.57 -3.29 -1.17
N ILE A 60 4.70 -3.63 -0.56
CA ILE A 60 5.35 -4.94 -0.70
C ILE A 60 5.55 -5.54 0.69
N ALA A 61 5.22 -6.83 0.85
CA ALA A 61 5.59 -7.60 2.04
C ALA A 61 7.01 -8.14 1.85
N LEU A 62 8.02 -7.39 2.31
CA LEU A 62 9.41 -7.83 2.18
C LEU A 62 9.72 -9.02 3.06
N SER A 63 9.03 -9.17 4.18
CA SER A 63 9.17 -10.29 5.09
C SER A 63 7.84 -10.54 5.77
N GLY A 64 7.53 -11.80 6.06
CA GLY A 64 6.26 -12.15 6.68
C GLY A 64 5.07 -11.83 5.80
N GLY A 65 3.96 -11.47 6.41
CA GLY A 65 2.75 -11.14 5.69
C GLY A 65 1.78 -10.30 6.50
N PHE A 66 0.84 -9.71 5.80
CA PHE A 66 -0.22 -8.89 6.40
C PHE A 66 -1.35 -8.71 5.39
N ASP A 67 -2.46 -8.19 5.87
CA ASP A 67 -3.61 -7.88 5.03
C ASP A 67 -3.70 -6.38 4.80
N VAL A 68 -4.05 -5.99 3.59
CA VAL A 68 -4.34 -4.59 3.25
C VAL A 68 -5.80 -4.52 2.84
N ARG A 69 -6.55 -3.71 3.56
CA ARG A 69 -7.97 -3.47 3.27
C ARG A 69 -8.10 -2.14 2.60
N VAL A 70 -8.69 -2.14 1.41
CA VAL A 70 -8.91 -0.91 0.64
C VAL A 70 -10.39 -0.69 0.43
N ASP A 71 -10.79 0.58 0.46
CA ASP A 71 -12.19 0.98 0.46
C ASP A 71 -12.34 2.21 -0.41
N ASP A 72 -13.15 2.11 -1.47
CA ASP A 72 -13.39 3.23 -2.38
C ASP A 72 -14.59 4.08 -1.98
N GLY A 73 -15.17 3.80 -0.80
CA GLY A 73 -16.37 4.46 -0.32
C GLY A 73 -17.66 3.68 -0.60
N LYS A 74 -17.59 2.66 -1.43
CA LYS A 74 -18.74 1.80 -1.78
C LYS A 74 -18.42 0.34 -1.58
N GLU A 75 -17.22 -0.08 -1.98
CA GLU A 75 -16.76 -1.46 -1.97
C GLU A 75 -15.47 -1.57 -1.19
N LYS A 76 -15.36 -2.64 -0.41
CA LYS A 76 -14.15 -2.96 0.34
C LYS A 76 -13.54 -4.22 -0.21
N LYS A 77 -12.20 -4.21 -0.36
CA LYS A 77 -11.44 -5.38 -0.81
C LYS A 77 -10.30 -5.63 0.15
N THR A 78 -9.96 -6.91 0.35
CA THR A 78 -8.82 -7.30 1.17
C THR A 78 -7.81 -8.03 0.32
N PHE A 79 -6.56 -7.61 0.42
CA PHE A 79 -5.43 -8.23 -0.27
C PHE A 79 -4.49 -8.81 0.77
N HIS A 80 -4.09 -10.07 0.58
CA HIS A 80 -3.13 -10.73 1.45
C HIS A 80 -1.75 -10.64 0.81
N LEU A 81 -0.81 -9.95 1.47
CA LEU A 81 0.54 -9.80 0.97
C LEU A 81 1.47 -10.65 1.83
N ASN A 82 2.15 -11.61 1.23
CA ASN A 82 3.02 -12.53 1.97
C ASN A 82 4.27 -12.97 1.20
N ARG A 83 4.61 -12.28 0.11
CA ARG A 83 5.83 -12.55 -0.67
C ARG A 83 6.40 -11.23 -1.18
N SER A 84 7.72 -11.21 -1.36
CA SER A 84 8.42 -9.99 -1.75
C SER A 84 8.52 -9.77 -3.27
N TYR A 85 7.96 -10.67 -4.08
CA TYR A 85 8.04 -10.56 -5.54
C TYR A 85 6.77 -10.02 -6.19
N TYR A 86 5.89 -9.43 -5.42
CA TYR A 86 4.75 -8.69 -5.95
C TYR A 86 4.36 -7.61 -4.94
N GLY A 87 3.65 -6.62 -5.43
CA GLY A 87 3.15 -5.56 -4.58
C GLY A 87 1.72 -5.19 -4.92
N LEU A 88 1.11 -4.42 -4.03
CA LEU A 88 -0.24 -3.90 -4.22
C LEU A 88 -0.16 -2.42 -4.59
N TYR A 89 -0.66 -2.09 -5.76
CA TYR A 89 -0.85 -0.70 -6.16
C TYR A 89 -2.15 -0.18 -5.56
N ILE A 90 -2.10 0.97 -4.89
CA ILE A 90 -3.27 1.64 -4.33
C ILE A 90 -3.34 3.04 -4.95
N PRO A 91 -4.38 3.32 -5.76
CA PRO A 91 -4.56 4.66 -6.32
C PRO A 91 -4.89 5.69 -5.23
N LYS A 92 -4.74 6.96 -5.55
CA LYS A 92 -5.14 8.03 -4.64
C LYS A 92 -6.64 7.98 -4.37
N GLY A 93 -7.06 8.59 -3.27
CA GLY A 93 -8.48 8.71 -2.96
C GLY A 93 -9.13 7.43 -2.46
N MET A 94 -8.35 6.50 -1.94
CA MET A 94 -8.87 5.28 -1.34
C MET A 94 -8.50 5.22 0.14
N TRP A 95 -9.44 4.82 0.96
CA TRP A 95 -9.17 4.53 2.37
C TRP A 95 -8.48 3.18 2.45
N ARG A 96 -7.42 3.09 3.24
CA ARG A 96 -6.71 1.82 3.40
C ARG A 96 -6.28 1.62 4.84
N GLU A 97 -6.31 0.37 5.26
CA GLU A 97 -5.88 -0.08 6.58
C GLU A 97 -5.09 -1.37 6.40
N MET A 98 -4.16 -1.59 7.31
CA MET A 98 -3.37 -2.82 7.32
C MET A 98 -3.52 -3.47 8.68
N ASP A 99 -3.70 -4.80 8.68
CA ASP A 99 -3.81 -5.57 9.91
C ASP A 99 -3.30 -7.00 9.68
N ASN A 100 -3.50 -7.83 10.68
CA ASN A 100 -3.15 -9.25 10.63
C ASN A 100 -1.67 -9.47 10.29
N PHE A 101 -0.79 -8.68 10.88
CA PHE A 101 0.65 -8.78 10.68
C PHE A 101 1.20 -10.05 11.31
N SER A 102 1.99 -10.81 10.55
CA SER A 102 2.72 -11.95 11.09
C SER A 102 3.94 -11.48 11.88
N THR A 103 4.52 -12.39 12.66
CA THR A 103 5.79 -12.13 13.35
C THR A 103 6.86 -11.79 12.32
N ASN A 104 7.67 -10.78 12.61
CA ASN A 104 8.77 -10.33 11.75
C ASN A 104 8.31 -9.86 10.37
N SER A 105 7.08 -9.39 10.26
CA SER A 105 6.61 -8.81 9.00
C SER A 105 7.29 -7.46 8.75
N LEU A 106 7.48 -7.16 7.48
CA LEU A 106 8.08 -5.90 7.04
C LEU A 106 7.30 -5.41 5.83
N ALA A 107 6.60 -4.29 5.99
CA ALA A 107 5.83 -3.67 4.93
C ALA A 107 6.64 -2.52 4.33
N LEU A 108 7.11 -2.68 3.10
CA LEU A 108 7.80 -1.63 2.37
C LEU A 108 6.77 -0.89 1.51
N GLU A 109 6.77 0.43 1.59
CA GLU A 109 5.81 1.25 0.85
C GLU A 109 6.53 2.32 0.04
N PHE A 110 6.13 2.44 -1.22
CA PHE A 110 6.56 3.53 -2.10
C PHE A 110 5.39 4.49 -2.24
N ALA A 111 5.70 5.79 -2.27
CA ALA A 111 4.69 6.84 -2.41
C ALA A 111 5.07 7.78 -3.55
N SER A 112 4.06 8.27 -4.26
CA SER A 112 4.24 9.13 -5.42
C SER A 112 4.50 10.59 -5.08
N THR A 113 4.44 10.95 -3.79
CA THR A 113 4.67 12.33 -3.33
C THR A 113 5.66 12.34 -2.17
N LYS A 114 6.25 13.49 -1.92
CA LYS A 114 6.98 13.73 -0.69
C LYS A 114 5.99 13.79 0.46
N TYR A 115 6.47 13.58 1.68
CA TYR A 115 5.62 13.64 2.87
C TYR A 115 4.97 15.01 2.99
N ASP A 116 3.65 15.04 3.13
CA ASP A 116 2.86 16.24 3.35
C ASP A 116 1.66 15.88 4.23
N PRO A 117 1.62 16.35 5.49
CA PRO A 117 0.50 16.05 6.37
C PRO A 117 -0.86 16.49 5.82
N ALA A 118 -0.89 17.54 4.99
CA ALA A 118 -2.14 18.03 4.40
C ALA A 118 -2.75 17.08 3.39
N ASP A 119 -1.99 16.09 2.91
CA ASP A 119 -2.47 15.11 1.95
C ASP A 119 -3.24 13.95 2.61
N TYR A 120 -3.25 13.87 3.93
CA TYR A 120 -3.87 12.78 4.67
C TYR A 120 -5.30 13.10 5.07
N ILE A 121 -6.20 12.14 4.87
CA ILE A 121 -7.53 12.14 5.45
C ILE A 121 -7.52 11.03 6.48
N ARG A 122 -7.61 11.40 7.76
CA ARG A 122 -7.45 10.44 8.86
C ARG A 122 -8.78 10.06 9.53
N ASP A 123 -9.85 10.73 9.16
CA ASP A 123 -11.19 10.45 9.67
C ASP A 123 -12.02 9.77 8.57
N TYR A 124 -12.49 8.57 8.83
CA TYR A 124 -13.23 7.79 7.86
C TYR A 124 -14.52 8.48 7.43
N ASP A 125 -15.24 9.13 8.35
CA ASP A 125 -16.47 9.84 8.00
C ASP A 125 -16.20 11.03 7.08
N GLU A 126 -15.09 11.72 7.30
CA GLU A 126 -14.64 12.79 6.41
C GLU A 126 -14.31 12.23 5.03
N PHE A 127 -13.63 11.08 4.98
CA PHE A 127 -13.32 10.40 3.73
C PHE A 127 -14.61 10.10 2.94
N LEU A 128 -15.60 9.50 3.60
CA LEU A 128 -16.87 9.17 2.95
C LEU A 128 -17.57 10.41 2.41
N LYS A 129 -17.54 11.50 3.17
CA LYS A 129 -18.15 12.76 2.74
C LYS A 129 -17.44 13.34 1.53
N MET A 130 -16.11 13.32 1.53
CA MET A 130 -15.32 13.81 0.38
C MET A 130 -15.58 12.98 -0.87
N LYS A 131 -15.76 11.68 -0.73
CA LYS A 131 -16.13 10.79 -1.84
C LYS A 131 -17.51 11.15 -2.37
N GLU A 132 -18.48 11.33 -1.50
CA GLU A 132 -19.84 11.71 -1.87
C GLU A 132 -19.87 13.05 -2.60
N ASP A 133 -19.06 14.01 -2.13
CA ASP A 133 -18.99 15.36 -2.71
C ASP A 133 -18.12 15.42 -3.98
N GLY A 134 -17.53 14.32 -4.39
CA GLY A 134 -16.69 14.27 -5.58
C GLY A 134 -15.36 14.99 -5.44
N LYS A 135 -14.87 15.17 -4.23
CA LYS A 135 -13.59 15.89 -3.96
C LYS A 135 -12.36 14.99 -4.05
N ILE A 136 -12.57 13.71 -3.98
CA ILE A 136 -11.50 12.71 -4.16
C ILE A 136 -12.01 11.49 -4.91
#